data_8a47926d625f266c8afe247f7ca5202f
#
_entry.id   8a47926d625f266c8afe247f7ca5202f
#
_cell.length_a   1.000
_cell.length_b   1.000
_cell.length_c   1.000
_cell.angle_alpha   90.00
_cell.angle_beta   90.00
_cell.angle_gamma   90.00
#
_symmetry.space_group_name_H-M   'P 1'
#
loop_
_entity.id
_entity.type
_entity.pdbx_description
1 polymer ?
#
loop_
_entity_poly.entity_id
_entity_poly.type
_entity_poly.pdbx_seq_one_letter_code
_entity_poly.pdbx_strand_id
1 'polypeptide(L)'
;MHVELLYHTPDPERAIATAARLCYAPVGAAELMETMPPERIKSVLTTIMSSGHFSTLEHASYTFAVDGVSRALTHQLVRHRIASFNQQSQRYVKFTGEVAVVKPESVADNAAASEAFDKAIQAVVDAYHALLEAGVPAEDARYLLPNAAESKIVITMNVRELLHFFSLRCCNRAQWEIRDMAHRMLELARPTAPFIFADAGAPCVRGTCPEGKMTCGNPYPKVTRE
;
A
#
# COMPACT_ATOMS: atom_id res chain seq x y z
N MET A 1 -1.33 12.25 5.90
CA MET A 1 -1.22 10.77 5.77
C MET A 1 -0.22 10.24 6.79
N HIS A 2 -0.61 9.23 7.58
CA HIS A 2 0.23 8.46 8.48
C HIS A 2 0.16 6.99 8.06
N VAL A 3 1.32 6.31 8.02
CA VAL A 3 1.43 4.89 7.67
C VAL A 3 2.24 4.21 8.75
N GLU A 4 1.72 3.12 9.28
CA GLU A 4 2.36 2.32 10.33
C GLU A 4 2.35 0.84 9.96
N LEU A 5 3.47 0.15 10.17
CA LEU A 5 3.55 -1.31 10.08
C LEU A 5 3.12 -1.90 11.42
N LEU A 6 1.89 -2.43 11.50
CA LEU A 6 1.36 -2.99 12.73
C LEU A 6 2.06 -4.30 13.11
N TYR A 7 2.22 -5.18 12.16
CA TYR A 7 2.93 -6.46 12.32
C TYR A 7 3.24 -7.10 10.98
N HIS A 8 4.15 -8.04 11.00
CA HIS A 8 4.51 -8.88 9.85
C HIS A 8 4.88 -10.29 10.33
N THR A 9 4.96 -11.25 9.42
CA THR A 9 5.48 -12.59 9.70
C THR A 9 6.89 -12.46 10.32
N PRO A 10 7.16 -13.06 11.50
CA PRO A 10 8.51 -13.07 12.09
C PRO A 10 9.52 -13.69 11.14
N ASP A 11 10.72 -13.09 11.03
CA ASP A 11 11.80 -13.51 10.11
C ASP A 11 11.27 -13.93 8.73
N PRO A 12 10.69 -12.99 7.95
CA PRO A 12 9.94 -13.33 6.74
C PRO A 12 10.82 -13.96 5.67
N GLU A 13 12.11 -13.62 5.61
CA GLU A 13 13.06 -14.20 4.66
C GLU A 13 13.33 -15.68 4.97
N ARG A 14 13.50 -16.02 6.23
CA ARG A 14 13.63 -17.42 6.69
C ARG A 14 12.35 -18.20 6.43
N ALA A 15 11.19 -17.65 6.74
CA ALA A 15 9.90 -18.30 6.50
C ALA A 15 9.72 -18.67 5.01
N ILE A 16 10.00 -17.71 4.11
CA ILE A 16 9.93 -17.91 2.66
C ILE A 16 10.96 -18.95 2.18
N ALA A 17 12.22 -18.83 2.65
CA ALA A 17 13.26 -19.77 2.28
C ALA A 17 12.97 -21.19 2.76
N THR A 18 12.38 -21.34 3.96
CA THR A 18 11.94 -22.63 4.52
C THR A 18 10.86 -23.26 3.65
N ALA A 19 9.82 -22.50 3.29
CA ALA A 19 8.75 -22.97 2.42
C ALA A 19 9.28 -23.46 1.05
N ALA A 20 10.17 -22.69 0.45
CA ALA A 20 10.79 -23.07 -0.82
C ALA A 20 11.69 -24.31 -0.69
N ARG A 21 12.48 -24.40 0.38
CA ARG A 21 13.44 -25.48 0.57
C ARG A 21 12.76 -26.80 0.89
N LEU A 22 11.59 -26.79 1.53
CA LEU A 22 10.82 -27.99 1.88
C LEU A 22 10.59 -28.91 0.68
N CYS A 23 10.39 -28.37 -0.51
CA CYS A 23 10.18 -29.16 -1.73
C CYS A 23 11.37 -30.07 -2.10
N TYR A 24 12.56 -29.79 -1.57
CA TYR A 24 13.81 -30.47 -1.92
C TYR A 24 14.60 -30.93 -0.69
N ALA A 25 14.01 -30.92 0.49
CA ALA A 25 14.67 -31.31 1.74
C ALA A 25 14.17 -32.67 2.22
N PRO A 26 15.04 -33.50 2.79
CA PRO A 26 14.64 -34.78 3.42
C PRO A 26 14.08 -34.57 4.83
N VAL A 27 14.17 -33.35 5.38
CA VAL A 27 13.75 -32.98 6.73
C VAL A 27 12.51 -32.10 6.71
N GLY A 28 11.79 -32.00 7.83
CA GLY A 28 10.57 -31.24 7.94
C GLY A 28 10.78 -29.71 7.99
N ALA A 29 9.69 -28.96 7.80
CA ALA A 29 9.73 -27.49 7.79
C ALA A 29 10.19 -26.90 9.13
N ALA A 30 9.80 -27.50 10.27
CA ALA A 30 10.21 -27.02 11.58
C ALA A 30 11.74 -27.09 11.76
N GLU A 31 12.34 -28.22 11.38
CA GLU A 31 13.80 -28.38 11.44
C GLU A 31 14.52 -27.41 10.49
N LEU A 32 13.99 -27.20 9.27
CA LEU A 32 14.54 -26.20 8.34
C LEU A 32 14.46 -24.79 8.91
N MET A 33 13.35 -24.45 9.56
CA MET A 33 13.14 -23.14 10.18
C MET A 33 14.16 -22.84 11.28
N GLU A 34 14.55 -23.87 12.05
CA GLU A 34 15.52 -23.74 13.14
C GLU A 34 16.97 -23.76 12.64
N THR A 35 17.28 -24.66 11.69
CA THR A 35 18.68 -25.01 11.38
C THR A 35 19.26 -24.36 10.14
N MET A 36 18.43 -23.75 9.24
CA MET A 36 18.92 -23.19 7.99
C MET A 36 19.85 -21.99 8.25
N PRO A 37 21.12 -22.03 7.82
CA PRO A 37 22.05 -20.94 8.04
C PRO A 37 21.77 -19.75 7.11
N PRO A 38 22.15 -18.51 7.50
CA PRO A 38 21.85 -17.28 6.76
C PRO A 38 22.29 -17.29 5.29
N GLU A 39 23.46 -17.82 4.99
CA GLU A 39 23.97 -17.94 3.63
C GLU A 39 23.12 -18.88 2.76
N ARG A 40 22.52 -19.90 3.36
CA ARG A 40 21.60 -20.78 2.66
C ARG A 40 20.27 -20.09 2.39
N ILE A 41 19.76 -19.31 3.35
CA ILE A 41 18.58 -18.48 3.18
C ILE A 41 18.81 -17.53 1.98
N LYS A 42 19.90 -16.76 1.97
CA LYS A 42 20.25 -15.84 0.88
C LYS A 42 20.32 -16.57 -0.47
N SER A 43 20.94 -17.74 -0.53
CA SER A 43 21.05 -18.56 -1.75
C SER A 43 19.67 -18.99 -2.29
N VAL A 44 18.77 -19.45 -1.40
CA VAL A 44 17.41 -19.86 -1.77
C VAL A 44 16.60 -18.66 -2.27
N LEU A 45 16.65 -17.53 -1.57
CA LEU A 45 15.97 -16.31 -1.96
C LEU A 45 16.48 -15.78 -3.30
N THR A 46 17.80 -15.83 -3.56
CA THR A 46 18.38 -15.48 -4.85
C THR A 46 17.77 -16.31 -5.98
N THR A 47 17.65 -17.64 -5.75
CA THR A 47 17.03 -18.54 -6.74
C THR A 47 15.56 -18.20 -6.97
N ILE A 48 14.77 -17.97 -5.91
CA ILE A 48 13.35 -17.59 -6.02
C ILE A 48 13.20 -16.32 -6.84
N MET A 49 13.97 -15.29 -6.50
CA MET A 49 13.83 -13.98 -7.11
C MET A 49 14.30 -13.96 -8.58
N SER A 50 15.33 -14.74 -8.93
CA SER A 50 15.85 -14.81 -10.30
C SER A 50 15.02 -15.71 -11.21
N SER A 51 14.43 -16.80 -10.68
CA SER A 51 13.63 -17.75 -11.45
C SER A 51 12.14 -17.40 -11.55
N GLY A 52 11.66 -16.41 -10.76
CA GLY A 52 10.25 -16.02 -10.73
C GLY A 52 9.35 -17.01 -9.99
N HIS A 53 9.88 -17.86 -9.13
CA HIS A 53 9.10 -18.81 -8.33
C HIS A 53 8.42 -18.14 -7.12
N PHE A 54 7.57 -17.15 -7.42
CA PHE A 54 7.01 -16.23 -6.44
C PHE A 54 5.89 -16.82 -5.56
N SER A 55 5.43 -18.05 -5.81
CA SER A 55 4.43 -18.70 -4.93
C SER A 55 4.92 -18.82 -3.48
N THR A 56 6.23 -19.02 -3.27
CA THR A 56 6.80 -19.13 -1.92
C THR A 56 6.77 -17.81 -1.14
N LEU A 57 6.72 -16.67 -1.83
CA LEU A 57 6.62 -15.35 -1.21
C LEU A 57 5.26 -15.13 -0.50
N GLU A 58 4.26 -15.95 -0.82
CA GLU A 58 2.92 -15.87 -0.23
C GLU A 58 2.89 -16.37 1.24
N HIS A 59 3.94 -17.05 1.71
CA HIS A 59 4.05 -17.53 3.09
C HIS A 59 4.43 -16.46 4.12
N ALA A 60 4.73 -15.23 3.68
CA ALA A 60 4.94 -14.11 4.59
C ALA A 60 3.95 -12.98 4.28
N SER A 61 3.41 -12.37 5.34
CA SER A 61 2.37 -11.34 5.27
C SER A 61 2.75 -10.12 6.09
N TYR A 62 2.21 -8.97 5.70
CA TYR A 62 2.40 -7.66 6.32
C TYR A 62 1.06 -6.99 6.52
N THR A 63 0.86 -6.37 7.68
CA THR A 63 -0.35 -5.61 7.99
C THR A 63 0.02 -4.18 8.35
N PHE A 64 -0.55 -3.23 7.61
CA PHE A 64 -0.34 -1.80 7.79
C PHE A 64 -1.62 -1.13 8.25
N ALA A 65 -1.49 -0.11 9.12
CA ALA A 65 -2.51 0.90 9.34
C ALA A 65 -2.17 2.16 8.52
N VAL A 66 -3.19 2.75 7.91
CA VAL A 66 -3.04 3.97 7.12
C VAL A 66 -4.16 4.94 7.49
N ASP A 67 -3.80 6.12 7.96
CA ASP A 67 -4.72 7.17 8.38
C ASP A 67 -4.51 8.45 7.54
N GLY A 68 -5.55 9.25 7.39
CA GLY A 68 -5.48 10.54 6.68
C GLY A 68 -5.29 10.34 5.16
N VAL A 69 -5.99 9.37 4.58
CA VAL A 69 -6.02 9.12 3.14
C VAL A 69 -7.41 9.38 2.57
N SER A 70 -7.47 9.88 1.34
CA SER A 70 -8.73 10.18 0.68
C SER A 70 -9.52 8.91 0.28
N ARG A 71 -10.82 9.04 0.14
CA ARG A 71 -11.66 8.02 -0.53
C ARG A 71 -11.21 7.78 -1.98
N ALA A 72 -10.70 8.81 -2.65
CA ALA A 72 -10.14 8.69 -4.00
C ALA A 72 -8.96 7.72 -4.05
N LEU A 73 -8.06 7.75 -3.04
CA LEU A 73 -6.97 6.79 -2.91
C LEU A 73 -7.53 5.38 -2.67
N THR A 74 -8.46 5.22 -1.71
CA THR A 74 -8.92 3.88 -1.33
C THR A 74 -9.65 3.17 -2.46
N HIS A 75 -10.33 3.89 -3.38
CA HIS A 75 -10.92 3.32 -4.58
C HIS A 75 -9.89 2.73 -5.56
N GLN A 76 -8.67 3.26 -5.57
CA GLN A 76 -7.55 2.69 -6.35
C GLN A 76 -6.91 1.51 -5.61
N LEU A 77 -6.80 1.61 -4.28
CA LEU A 77 -6.17 0.61 -3.43
C LEU A 77 -6.90 -0.73 -3.47
N VAL A 78 -8.22 -0.73 -3.37
CA VAL A 78 -9.05 -1.96 -3.38
C VAL A 78 -9.08 -2.69 -4.73
N ARG A 79 -8.42 -2.16 -5.76
CA ARG A 79 -8.21 -2.88 -7.02
C ARG A 79 -7.13 -3.97 -6.90
N HIS A 80 -6.33 -3.93 -5.85
CA HIS A 80 -5.40 -4.99 -5.46
C HIS A 80 -6.17 -6.11 -4.76
N ARG A 81 -6.53 -7.17 -5.51
CA ARG A 81 -7.51 -8.18 -5.06
C ARG A 81 -6.93 -9.23 -4.13
N ILE A 82 -5.61 -9.45 -4.15
CA ILE A 82 -4.92 -10.44 -3.30
C ILE A 82 -4.48 -9.74 -2.00
N ALA A 83 -5.44 -9.06 -1.37
CA ALA A 83 -5.24 -8.30 -0.15
C ALA A 83 -6.51 -8.30 0.68
N SER A 84 -6.36 -8.05 1.98
CA SER A 84 -7.48 -7.81 2.90
C SER A 84 -7.52 -6.34 3.30
N PHE A 85 -8.73 -5.78 3.34
CA PHE A 85 -8.97 -4.38 3.64
C PHE A 85 -10.07 -4.24 4.69
N ASN A 86 -9.79 -3.47 5.76
CA ASN A 86 -10.79 -2.99 6.68
C ASN A 86 -10.72 -1.46 6.74
N GLN A 87 -11.74 -0.81 6.22
CA GLN A 87 -11.83 0.64 6.14
C GLN A 87 -12.87 1.19 7.09
N GLN A 88 -12.60 2.37 7.70
CA GLN A 88 -13.58 3.07 8.52
C GLN A 88 -14.90 3.25 7.76
N SER A 89 -15.98 2.80 8.39
CA SER A 89 -17.29 2.79 7.78
C SER A 89 -17.98 4.15 7.92
N GLN A 90 -18.32 4.77 6.81
CA GLN A 90 -19.18 5.95 6.76
C GLN A 90 -20.67 5.64 7.01
N ARG A 91 -21.05 4.35 7.18
CA ARG A 91 -22.39 3.94 7.58
C ARG A 91 -22.59 4.09 9.10
N TYR A 92 -21.54 3.77 9.86
CA TYR A 92 -21.60 3.72 11.31
C TYR A 92 -20.95 4.92 11.99
N VAL A 93 -19.90 5.46 11.39
CA VAL A 93 -19.19 6.63 11.91
C VAL A 93 -19.78 7.89 11.29
N LYS A 94 -20.44 8.70 12.10
CA LYS A 94 -20.97 10.00 11.71
C LYS A 94 -19.86 11.06 11.85
N PHE A 95 -19.79 11.95 10.90
CA PHE A 95 -18.97 13.15 11.01
C PHE A 95 -19.81 14.23 11.71
N THR A 96 -19.60 14.41 13.01
CA THR A 96 -20.39 15.33 13.85
C THR A 96 -19.77 16.73 13.98
N GLY A 97 -18.66 16.96 13.32
CA GLY A 97 -17.93 18.22 13.31
C GLY A 97 -17.33 18.48 11.93
N GLU A 98 -16.13 19.03 11.92
CA GLU A 98 -15.38 19.25 10.70
C GLU A 98 -15.08 17.92 9.98
N VAL A 99 -15.35 17.86 8.69
CA VAL A 99 -14.99 16.71 7.86
C VAL A 99 -13.57 16.92 7.33
N ALA A 100 -12.60 16.19 7.89
CA ALA A 100 -11.25 16.26 7.39
C ALA A 100 -11.16 15.80 5.92
N VAL A 101 -10.41 16.53 5.10
CA VAL A 101 -10.27 16.27 3.66
C VAL A 101 -8.81 16.33 3.24
N VAL A 102 -8.46 15.50 2.28
CA VAL A 102 -7.16 15.55 1.59
C VAL A 102 -7.28 16.54 0.43
N LYS A 103 -6.58 17.69 0.54
CA LYS A 103 -6.49 18.68 -0.53
C LYS A 103 -5.26 18.38 -1.40
N PRO A 104 -5.41 18.15 -2.72
CA PRO A 104 -4.27 17.96 -3.61
C PRO A 104 -3.34 19.17 -3.64
N GLU A 105 -2.02 18.96 -3.74
CA GLU A 105 -1.02 20.06 -3.84
C GLU A 105 -1.33 21.00 -5.00
N SER A 106 -1.69 20.46 -6.17
CA SER A 106 -2.08 21.26 -7.34
C SER A 106 -3.27 22.19 -7.10
N VAL A 107 -4.12 21.88 -6.12
CA VAL A 107 -5.22 22.75 -5.66
C VAL A 107 -4.70 23.74 -4.63
N ALA A 108 -3.90 23.26 -3.66
CA ALA A 108 -3.37 24.08 -2.57
C ALA A 108 -2.46 25.22 -3.09
N ASP A 109 -1.65 24.93 -4.11
CA ASP A 109 -0.69 25.87 -4.70
C ASP A 109 -1.36 26.92 -5.60
N ASN A 110 -2.67 26.82 -5.87
CA ASN A 110 -3.43 27.79 -6.66
C ASN A 110 -4.50 28.43 -5.79
N ALA A 111 -4.32 29.70 -5.44
CA ALA A 111 -5.19 30.42 -4.52
C ALA A 111 -6.68 30.39 -4.94
N ALA A 112 -6.98 30.61 -6.22
CA ALA A 112 -8.36 30.58 -6.72
C ALA A 112 -8.96 29.18 -6.68
N ALA A 113 -8.18 28.15 -7.03
CA ALA A 113 -8.61 26.75 -6.94
C ALA A 113 -8.80 26.31 -5.48
N SER A 114 -7.91 26.74 -4.59
CA SER A 114 -7.99 26.46 -3.15
C SER A 114 -9.25 27.07 -2.54
N GLU A 115 -9.56 28.33 -2.86
CA GLU A 115 -10.77 29.00 -2.40
C GLU A 115 -12.05 28.31 -2.91
N ALA A 116 -12.07 27.94 -4.20
CA ALA A 116 -13.21 27.23 -4.79
C ALA A 116 -13.40 25.86 -4.16
N PHE A 117 -12.30 25.13 -3.90
CA PHE A 117 -12.32 23.84 -3.23
C PHE A 117 -12.89 23.97 -1.81
N ASP A 118 -12.39 24.91 -1.01
CA ASP A 118 -12.83 25.08 0.38
C ASP A 118 -14.32 25.48 0.46
N LYS A 119 -14.79 26.36 -0.41
CA LYS A 119 -16.23 26.72 -0.52
C LYS A 119 -17.09 25.51 -0.86
N ALA A 120 -16.65 24.66 -1.80
CA ALA A 120 -17.38 23.46 -2.19
C ALA A 120 -17.42 22.43 -1.06
N ILE A 121 -16.31 22.20 -0.37
CA ILE A 121 -16.24 21.29 0.79
C ILE A 121 -17.19 21.78 1.90
N GLN A 122 -17.15 23.07 2.24
CA GLN A 122 -18.02 23.61 3.27
C GLN A 122 -19.50 23.42 2.93
N ALA A 123 -19.89 23.71 1.70
CA ALA A 123 -21.29 23.52 1.26
C ALA A 123 -21.75 22.05 1.35
N VAL A 124 -20.84 21.10 1.02
CA VAL A 124 -21.12 19.67 1.14
C VAL A 124 -21.26 19.24 2.61
N VAL A 125 -20.40 19.74 3.49
CA VAL A 125 -20.42 19.46 4.93
C VAL A 125 -21.70 19.99 5.56
N ASP A 126 -22.09 21.22 5.23
CA ASP A 126 -23.34 21.84 5.73
C ASP A 126 -24.56 21.02 5.27
N ALA A 127 -24.61 20.62 4.01
CA ALA A 127 -25.67 19.77 3.49
C ALA A 127 -25.71 18.38 4.15
N TYR A 128 -24.56 17.76 4.41
CA TYR A 128 -24.46 16.48 5.12
C TYR A 128 -25.03 16.59 6.54
N HIS A 129 -24.69 17.64 7.28
CA HIS A 129 -25.22 17.88 8.62
C HIS A 129 -26.73 18.14 8.58
N ALA A 130 -27.22 18.94 7.64
CA ALA A 130 -28.66 19.18 7.47
C ALA A 130 -29.46 17.88 7.22
N LEU A 131 -28.90 16.94 6.44
CA LEU A 131 -29.52 15.62 6.26
C LEU A 131 -29.59 14.83 7.57
N LEU A 132 -28.49 14.82 8.36
CA LEU A 132 -28.48 14.14 9.66
C LEU A 132 -29.47 14.75 10.65
N GLU A 133 -29.58 16.09 10.70
CA GLU A 133 -30.54 16.82 11.54
C GLU A 133 -31.99 16.56 11.12
N ALA A 134 -32.25 16.38 9.82
CA ALA A 134 -33.53 15.97 9.29
C ALA A 134 -33.87 14.50 9.56
N GLY A 135 -33.00 13.75 10.25
CA GLY A 135 -33.20 12.34 10.60
C GLY A 135 -32.79 11.35 9.53
N VAL A 136 -32.13 11.79 8.47
CA VAL A 136 -31.61 10.88 7.41
C VAL A 136 -30.51 10.01 7.99
N PRO A 137 -30.54 8.67 7.80
CA PRO A 137 -29.48 7.78 8.28
C PRO A 137 -28.10 8.14 7.70
N ALA A 138 -27.04 7.96 8.49
CA ALA A 138 -25.67 8.25 8.02
C ALA A 138 -25.28 7.47 6.75
N GLU A 139 -25.84 6.26 6.56
CA GLU A 139 -25.59 5.45 5.37
C GLU A 139 -26.14 6.07 4.07
N ASP A 140 -27.11 6.97 4.17
CA ASP A 140 -27.68 7.72 3.05
C ASP A 140 -27.07 9.12 2.98
N ALA A 141 -26.94 9.83 4.11
CA ALA A 141 -26.30 11.16 4.15
C ALA A 141 -24.88 11.15 3.58
N ARG A 142 -24.12 10.07 3.77
CA ARG A 142 -22.75 9.90 3.23
C ARG A 142 -22.64 10.01 1.70
N TYR A 143 -23.74 9.92 0.96
CA TYR A 143 -23.73 10.10 -0.49
C TYR A 143 -23.29 11.51 -0.91
N LEU A 144 -23.37 12.47 0.01
CA LEU A 144 -22.84 13.82 -0.17
C LEU A 144 -21.35 13.93 0.09
N LEU A 145 -20.73 13.00 0.85
CA LEU A 145 -19.32 13.11 1.22
C LEU A 145 -18.41 13.06 -0.01
N PRO A 146 -17.45 14.01 -0.13
CA PRO A 146 -16.62 14.10 -1.31
C PRO A 146 -15.57 12.96 -1.36
N ASN A 147 -15.03 12.69 -2.54
CA ASN A 147 -13.89 11.78 -2.70
C ASN A 147 -12.64 12.25 -1.93
N ALA A 148 -12.57 13.53 -1.60
CA ALA A 148 -11.51 14.11 -0.78
C ALA A 148 -11.65 13.76 0.71
N ALA A 149 -12.82 13.28 1.19
CA ALA A 149 -13.02 12.96 2.60
C ALA A 149 -11.98 11.95 3.09
N GLU A 150 -11.35 12.27 4.22
CA GLU A 150 -10.36 11.38 4.85
C GLU A 150 -10.98 10.09 5.35
N SER A 151 -10.17 9.06 5.35
CA SER A 151 -10.50 7.73 5.83
C SER A 151 -9.30 7.08 6.51
N LYS A 152 -9.59 5.99 7.22
CA LYS A 152 -8.61 5.12 7.87
C LYS A 152 -8.80 3.71 7.34
N ILE A 153 -7.70 3.00 7.11
CA ILE A 153 -7.77 1.66 6.54
C ILE A 153 -6.66 0.78 7.10
N VAL A 154 -7.00 -0.46 7.43
CA VAL A 154 -6.03 -1.53 7.69
C VAL A 154 -5.90 -2.37 6.43
N ILE A 155 -4.65 -2.69 6.07
CA ILE A 155 -4.29 -3.38 4.83
C ILE A 155 -3.43 -4.58 5.19
N THR A 156 -3.82 -5.79 4.75
CA THR A 156 -2.96 -6.97 4.85
C THR A 156 -2.66 -7.50 3.45
N MET A 157 -1.37 -7.66 3.15
CA MET A 157 -0.87 -8.23 1.91
C MET A 157 0.23 -9.25 2.19
N ASN A 158 0.30 -10.33 1.41
CA ASN A 158 1.49 -11.16 1.41
C ASN A 158 2.63 -10.49 0.62
N VAL A 159 3.85 -11.02 0.74
CA VAL A 159 5.04 -10.42 0.11
C VAL A 159 4.94 -10.39 -1.42
N ARG A 160 4.31 -11.40 -2.04
CA ARG A 160 4.11 -11.42 -3.49
C ARG A 160 3.24 -10.24 -3.95
N GLU A 161 2.11 -10.02 -3.27
CA GLU A 161 1.21 -8.89 -3.57
C GLU A 161 1.87 -7.55 -3.24
N LEU A 162 2.64 -7.45 -2.15
CA LEU A 162 3.39 -6.23 -1.82
C LEU A 162 4.38 -5.85 -2.92
N LEU A 163 5.15 -6.80 -3.45
CA LEU A 163 6.07 -6.55 -4.56
C LEU A 163 5.32 -6.09 -5.82
N HIS A 164 4.16 -6.70 -6.10
CA HIS A 164 3.29 -6.26 -7.19
C HIS A 164 2.73 -4.86 -6.93
N PHE A 165 2.21 -4.59 -5.75
CA PHE A 165 1.70 -3.28 -5.33
C PHE A 165 2.77 -2.20 -5.47
N PHE A 166 3.99 -2.42 -4.95
CA PHE A 166 5.09 -1.48 -5.07
C PHE A 166 5.50 -1.25 -6.53
N SER A 167 5.49 -2.30 -7.36
CA SER A 167 5.83 -2.15 -8.78
C SER A 167 4.86 -1.22 -9.52
N LEU A 168 3.59 -1.23 -9.16
CA LEU A 168 2.58 -0.38 -9.78
C LEU A 168 2.50 1.00 -9.11
N ARG A 169 2.56 1.06 -7.78
CA ARG A 169 2.21 2.27 -7.03
C ARG A 169 3.39 3.15 -6.67
N CYS A 170 4.62 2.62 -6.59
CA CYS A 170 5.82 3.45 -6.49
C CYS A 170 6.22 4.11 -7.82
N CYS A 171 5.55 3.79 -8.95
CA CYS A 171 5.82 4.38 -10.24
C CYS A 171 5.39 5.86 -10.30
N ASN A 172 6.18 6.73 -10.93
CA ASN A 172 5.84 8.15 -11.12
C ASN A 172 4.52 8.37 -11.90
N ARG A 173 4.02 7.38 -12.61
CA ARG A 173 2.71 7.42 -13.27
C ARG A 173 1.54 7.08 -12.35
N ALA A 174 1.79 6.56 -11.15
CA ALA A 174 0.74 6.39 -10.16
C ALA A 174 0.24 7.75 -9.67
N GLN A 175 -1.01 7.81 -9.26
CA GLN A 175 -1.56 9.02 -8.65
C GLN A 175 -0.75 9.36 -7.39
N TRP A 176 -0.50 10.64 -7.14
CA TRP A 176 0.46 11.12 -6.16
C TRP A 176 0.23 10.58 -4.75
N GLU A 177 -1.02 10.50 -4.30
CA GLU A 177 -1.35 10.11 -2.93
C GLU A 177 -1.09 8.62 -2.66
N ILE A 178 -1.55 7.72 -3.56
CA ILE A 178 -1.27 6.28 -3.43
C ILE A 178 0.21 5.99 -3.68
N ARG A 179 0.91 6.82 -4.46
CA ARG A 179 2.36 6.70 -4.65
C ARG A 179 3.12 7.02 -3.37
N ASP A 180 2.77 8.12 -2.68
CA ASP A 180 3.36 8.48 -1.38
C ASP A 180 3.11 7.37 -0.35
N MET A 181 1.87 6.88 -0.25
CA MET A 181 1.54 5.75 0.62
C MET A 181 2.40 4.52 0.31
N ALA A 182 2.56 4.16 -0.96
CA ALA A 182 3.34 3.00 -1.36
C ALA A 182 4.82 3.14 -1.01
N HIS A 183 5.41 4.32 -1.15
CA HIS A 183 6.79 4.58 -0.73
C HIS A 183 6.95 4.44 0.78
N ARG A 184 6.05 5.02 1.59
CA ARG A 184 6.07 4.88 3.07
C ARG A 184 5.94 3.42 3.51
N MET A 185 5.02 2.66 2.88
CA MET A 185 4.89 1.22 3.16
C MET A 185 6.17 0.46 2.83
N LEU A 186 6.83 0.77 1.69
CA LEU A 186 8.08 0.14 1.30
C LEU A 186 9.23 0.48 2.26
N GLU A 187 9.33 1.72 2.72
CA GLU A 187 10.33 2.16 3.71
C GLU A 187 10.20 1.38 5.02
N LEU A 188 8.96 1.14 5.47
CA LEU A 188 8.69 0.35 6.68
C LEU A 188 8.94 -1.16 6.49
N ALA A 189 8.67 -1.69 5.31
CA ALA A 189 8.87 -3.11 5.01
C ALA A 189 10.34 -3.49 4.79
N ARG A 190 11.13 -2.60 4.19
CA ARG A 190 12.52 -2.87 3.75
C ARG A 190 13.43 -3.36 4.87
N PRO A 191 13.44 -2.79 6.10
CA PRO A 191 14.30 -3.28 7.19
C PRO A 191 13.97 -4.69 7.67
N THR A 192 12.74 -5.18 7.46
CA THR A 192 12.27 -6.49 7.95
C THR A 192 12.62 -7.64 7.01
N ALA A 193 12.82 -7.36 5.72
CA ALA A 193 13.23 -8.31 4.68
C ALA A 193 14.14 -7.60 3.66
N PRO A 194 15.37 -7.24 4.08
CA PRO A 194 16.24 -6.37 3.31
C PRO A 194 16.65 -6.95 1.96
N PHE A 195 16.82 -8.26 1.85
CA PHE A 195 17.16 -8.90 0.57
C PHE A 195 15.96 -8.92 -0.39
N ILE A 196 14.75 -9.25 0.10
CA ILE A 196 13.55 -9.33 -0.73
C ILE A 196 13.15 -7.95 -1.24
N PHE A 197 13.18 -6.93 -0.37
CA PHE A 197 12.77 -5.56 -0.72
C PHE A 197 13.93 -4.66 -1.19
N ALA A 198 15.14 -5.19 -1.38
CA ALA A 198 16.31 -4.41 -1.82
C ALA A 198 16.00 -3.54 -3.05
N ASP A 199 15.47 -4.15 -4.09
CA ASP A 199 15.13 -3.53 -5.36
C ASP A 199 13.61 -3.44 -5.59
N ALA A 200 12.81 -3.51 -4.51
CA ALA A 200 11.38 -3.30 -4.60
C ALA A 200 11.06 -1.83 -4.92
N GLY A 201 9.98 -1.62 -5.66
CA GLY A 201 9.58 -0.29 -6.13
C GLY A 201 9.18 -0.31 -7.60
N ALA A 202 9.15 0.86 -8.24
CA ALA A 202 8.83 0.99 -9.65
C ALA A 202 9.72 0.08 -10.53
N PRO A 203 9.21 -0.50 -11.62
CA PRO A 203 10.00 -1.46 -12.44
C PRO A 203 11.34 -0.90 -12.94
N CYS A 204 11.43 0.42 -13.13
CA CYS A 204 12.63 1.07 -13.62
C CYS A 204 13.83 1.02 -12.63
N VAL A 205 13.59 0.71 -11.34
CA VAL A 205 14.70 0.52 -10.38
C VAL A 205 15.51 -0.74 -10.66
N ARG A 206 14.91 -1.74 -11.36
CA ARG A 206 15.55 -3.02 -11.72
C ARG A 206 16.06 -3.08 -13.16
N GLY A 207 15.64 -2.15 -14.02
CA GLY A 207 16.01 -2.24 -15.44
C GLY A 207 15.36 -1.18 -16.32
N THR A 208 15.08 -1.52 -17.55
CA THR A 208 14.40 -0.65 -18.49
C THR A 208 12.93 -0.51 -18.11
N CYS A 209 12.38 0.71 -18.23
CA CYS A 209 10.97 0.95 -18.00
C CYS A 209 10.09 0.10 -18.94
N PRO A 210 9.18 -0.74 -18.45
CA PRO A 210 8.35 -1.60 -19.29
C PRO A 210 7.24 -0.86 -20.04
N GLU A 211 6.98 0.41 -19.68
CA GLU A 211 5.88 1.22 -20.25
C GLU A 211 6.15 1.70 -21.70
N GLY A 212 7.34 1.49 -22.24
CA GLY A 212 7.69 1.86 -23.60
C GLY A 212 7.36 3.32 -23.91
N LYS A 213 6.48 3.57 -24.89
CA LYS A 213 6.05 4.93 -25.28
C LYS A 213 5.26 5.67 -24.16
N MET A 214 4.74 4.93 -23.19
CA MET A 214 3.97 5.49 -22.06
C MET A 214 4.87 5.78 -20.85
N THR A 215 6.18 5.77 -20.99
CA THR A 215 7.11 6.13 -19.91
C THR A 215 6.85 7.53 -19.38
N CYS A 216 7.15 7.74 -18.07
CA CYS A 216 7.10 9.08 -17.46
C CYS A 216 8.27 9.98 -17.86
N GLY A 217 9.30 9.44 -18.53
CA GLY A 217 10.53 10.16 -18.88
C GLY A 217 11.49 10.43 -17.71
N ASN A 218 11.10 10.08 -16.49
CA ASN A 218 11.89 10.32 -15.28
C ASN A 218 12.04 9.03 -14.45
N PRO A 219 12.89 8.07 -14.87
CA PRO A 219 13.09 6.81 -14.17
C PRO A 219 13.80 7.02 -12.83
N TYR A 220 13.47 6.20 -11.84
CA TYR A 220 14.21 6.13 -10.58
C TYR A 220 15.64 5.58 -10.83
N PRO A 221 16.60 5.93 -9.96
CA PRO A 221 17.94 5.33 -9.98
C PRO A 221 17.86 3.80 -9.90
N LYS A 222 18.74 3.13 -10.63
CA LYS A 222 18.84 1.66 -10.57
C LYS A 222 19.38 1.22 -9.22
N VAL A 223 18.79 0.17 -8.67
CA VAL A 223 19.25 -0.50 -7.46
C VAL A 223 19.74 -1.90 -7.84
N THR A 224 20.94 -2.26 -7.42
CA THR A 224 21.49 -3.62 -7.55
C THR A 224 21.34 -4.34 -6.20
N ARG A 225 20.97 -5.63 -6.24
CA ARG A 225 21.02 -6.50 -5.05
C ARG A 225 22.48 -6.86 -4.81
N GLU A 226 22.97 -6.60 -3.61
CA GLU A 226 24.28 -7.04 -3.13
C GLU A 226 24.23 -8.46 -2.55
#